data_b43a4b5983cca8d053ce1da6fb2a8004
#
_entry.id   b43a4b5983cca8d053ce1da6fb2a8004
#
_cell.length_a   1.000
_cell.length_b   1.000
_cell.length_c   1.000
_cell.angle_alpha   90.00
_cell.angle_beta   90.00
_cell.angle_gamma   90.00
#
_symmetry.space_group_name_H-M   'P 1'
#
loop_
_entity.id
_entity.type
_entity.pdbx_description
1 polymer ?
#
loop_
_entity_poly.entity_id
_entity_poly.type
_entity_poly.pdbx_seq_one_letter_code
_entity_poly.pdbx_strand_id
1 'polypeptide(L)'
;MPAQVSHIIAAEEALRLALPELAETWGIGSDWGLAKDCADDRAAAWFRFGAQGPDIFYHNQRTKPSGIHYGALAHRRNYGLAVEAMTAALIEAKAGFDSREAAWLLGFATHAAVDRAIHPFIVHFAGWQSPLIPESARYRSCHPFLERLLDIHILGTLRGLPIGSCNLEGLLPLGGRERCEGSDGGSFDAALGRLLAKGLRAAFPAAAGADFLIERRIQNAIADAKYFIRVTNPSLTSAGSQSLLPWFDDLSGWRSMALIYPEKLPTGLDVANEEGKTWEHPAGDGRSYTASHGQLFDEAIASAAAALILVAEAIAEARIGAGFASAIGNGGLSVADEDGIPVPPRVSKPLPLKEVMEEEFARRIRAEQGLAAGRV
;
A
#
# COMPACT_ATOMS: atom_id res chain seq x y z
N MET A 1 -5.47 -5.25 -3.78
CA MET A 1 -4.15 -4.75 -4.28
C MET A 1 -4.16 -3.27 -4.15
N PRO A 2 -3.14 -2.67 -3.60
CA PRO A 2 -3.21 -1.41 -2.89
C PRO A 2 -3.20 -0.18 -3.79
N ALA A 3 -3.81 0.85 -3.24
CA ALA A 3 -3.64 2.25 -3.60
C ALA A 3 -2.18 2.67 -3.32
N GLN A 4 -1.30 2.53 -4.29
CA GLN A 4 0.14 2.78 -4.11
C GLN A 4 0.43 4.22 -3.72
N VAL A 5 -0.24 5.17 -4.37
CA VAL A 5 -0.01 6.61 -4.17
C VAL A 5 -0.61 7.05 -2.84
N SER A 6 -1.80 6.58 -2.48
CA SER A 6 -2.44 6.91 -1.20
C SER A 6 -1.61 6.47 0.00
N HIS A 7 -1.03 5.27 -0.01
CA HIS A 7 -0.14 4.82 1.06
C HIS A 7 1.11 5.67 1.21
N ILE A 8 1.71 6.10 0.08
CA ILE A 8 2.86 7.01 0.10
C ILE A 8 2.47 8.35 0.70
N ILE A 9 1.38 8.97 0.21
CA ILE A 9 0.93 10.28 0.68
C ILE A 9 0.55 10.21 2.17
N ALA A 10 -0.20 9.19 2.59
CA ALA A 10 -0.59 9.02 3.99
C ALA A 10 0.63 8.90 4.91
N ALA A 11 1.64 8.12 4.52
CA ALA A 11 2.87 7.99 5.28
C ALA A 11 3.65 9.32 5.36
N GLU A 12 3.75 10.06 4.26
CA GLU A 12 4.41 11.38 4.23
C GLU A 12 3.69 12.40 5.10
N GLU A 13 2.34 12.45 5.05
CA GLU A 13 1.56 13.35 5.91
C GLU A 13 1.64 12.93 7.38
N ALA A 14 1.57 11.63 7.67
CA ALA A 14 1.74 11.10 9.02
C ALA A 14 3.10 11.47 9.61
N LEU A 15 4.16 11.36 8.82
CA LEU A 15 5.49 11.79 9.25
C LEU A 15 5.56 13.31 9.48
N ARG A 16 4.96 14.11 8.59
CA ARG A 16 4.87 15.57 8.78
C ARG A 16 4.16 15.94 10.08
N LEU A 17 3.10 15.22 10.41
CA LEU A 17 2.36 15.40 11.66
C LEU A 17 3.18 14.99 12.89
N ALA A 18 3.98 13.93 12.79
CA ALA A 18 4.82 13.40 13.86
C ALA A 18 6.13 14.18 14.08
N LEU A 19 6.67 14.82 13.04
CA LEU A 19 7.98 15.47 13.08
C LEU A 19 8.20 16.46 14.23
N PRO A 20 7.26 17.35 14.61
CA PRO A 20 7.45 18.27 15.72
C PRO A 20 7.76 17.54 17.02
N GLU A 21 7.01 16.49 17.36
CA GLU A 21 7.21 15.68 18.54
C GLU A 21 8.52 14.90 18.50
N LEU A 22 8.83 14.29 17.36
CA LEU A 22 10.07 13.54 17.16
C LEU A 22 11.31 14.43 17.24
N ALA A 23 11.23 15.67 16.74
CA ALA A 23 12.32 16.64 16.80
C ALA A 23 12.55 17.17 18.22
N GLU A 24 11.48 17.50 18.93
CA GLU A 24 11.53 18.03 20.31
C GLU A 24 12.07 16.98 21.29
N THR A 25 11.58 15.74 21.17
CA THR A 25 11.86 14.70 22.17
C THR A 25 13.14 13.95 21.90
N TRP A 26 13.49 13.68 20.65
CA TRP A 26 14.65 12.84 20.28
C TRP A 26 15.65 13.50 19.34
N GLY A 27 15.48 14.79 19.02
CA GLY A 27 16.38 15.50 18.14
C GLY A 27 16.43 14.95 16.71
N ILE A 28 15.37 14.25 16.29
CA ILE A 28 15.26 13.73 14.94
C ILE A 28 15.02 14.91 14.02
N GLY A 29 16.08 15.30 13.28
CA GLY A 29 16.08 16.53 12.51
C GLY A 29 15.01 16.57 11.41
N SER A 30 14.57 17.79 11.12
CA SER A 30 13.73 18.14 9.96
C SER A 30 14.36 17.73 8.61
N ASP A 31 15.60 17.35 8.61
CA ASP A 31 16.41 16.94 7.44
C ASP A 31 16.16 15.50 7.00
N TRP A 32 15.24 14.78 7.64
CA TRP A 32 14.84 13.45 7.23
C TRP A 32 14.11 13.53 5.90
N GLY A 33 14.84 13.90 4.87
CA GLY A 33 14.67 13.73 3.43
C GLY A 33 13.29 13.85 2.78
N LEU A 34 12.25 14.15 3.54
CA LEU A 34 10.88 14.30 3.00
C LEU A 34 10.68 15.57 2.18
N ALA A 35 11.56 16.56 2.34
CA ALA A 35 11.50 17.80 1.58
C ALA A 35 12.17 17.68 0.19
N LYS A 36 12.81 16.56 -0.11
CA LYS A 36 13.47 16.34 -1.40
C LYS A 36 12.65 15.33 -2.20
N ASP A 37 11.97 15.80 -3.23
CA ASP A 37 11.29 14.99 -4.26
C ASP A 37 12.28 14.18 -5.11
N CYS A 38 13.31 13.60 -4.47
CA CYS A 38 14.44 13.00 -5.16
C CYS A 38 14.74 11.59 -4.65
N ALA A 39 14.89 10.65 -5.58
CA ALA A 39 15.35 9.29 -5.31
C ALA A 39 16.75 9.20 -4.70
N ASP A 40 17.51 10.31 -4.68
CA ASP A 40 18.82 10.38 -4.04
C ASP A 40 18.74 10.40 -2.51
N ASP A 41 17.60 10.69 -1.93
CA ASP A 41 17.33 10.44 -0.51
C ASP A 41 16.91 8.99 -0.28
N ARG A 42 17.90 8.15 -0.06
CA ARG A 42 17.70 6.71 0.10
C ARG A 42 16.79 6.36 1.28
N ALA A 43 16.83 7.11 2.37
CA ALA A 43 15.97 6.88 3.53
C ALA A 43 14.51 7.17 3.19
N ALA A 44 14.22 8.32 2.57
CA ALA A 44 12.86 8.68 2.15
C ALA A 44 12.27 7.69 1.13
N ALA A 45 13.06 7.24 0.16
CA ALA A 45 12.61 6.25 -0.82
C ALA A 45 12.25 4.91 -0.16
N TRP A 46 13.04 4.47 0.84
CA TRP A 46 12.75 3.25 1.59
C TRP A 46 11.57 3.42 2.55
N PHE A 47 11.38 4.57 3.15
CA PHE A 47 10.19 4.91 3.93
C PHE A 47 8.92 4.79 3.09
N ARG A 48 8.89 5.42 1.92
CA ARG A 48 7.77 5.34 0.97
C ARG A 48 7.52 3.90 0.49
N PHE A 49 8.58 3.13 0.26
CA PHE A 49 8.43 1.71 -0.10
C PHE A 49 7.89 0.89 1.07
N GLY A 50 8.30 1.19 2.30
CA GLY A 50 7.77 0.60 3.52
C GLY A 50 6.25 0.80 3.65
N ALA A 51 5.75 1.98 3.28
CA ALA A 51 4.32 2.29 3.33
C ALA A 51 3.44 1.33 2.48
N GLN A 52 4.03 0.63 1.50
CA GLN A 52 3.31 -0.43 0.79
C GLN A 52 2.98 -1.64 1.68
N GLY A 53 3.59 -1.74 2.86
CA GLY A 53 3.26 -2.76 3.84
C GLY A 53 3.35 -4.19 3.30
N PRO A 54 2.44 -5.07 3.71
CA PRO A 54 2.38 -6.46 3.27
C PRO A 54 1.84 -6.63 1.85
N ASP A 55 1.40 -5.57 1.19
CA ASP A 55 0.90 -5.61 -0.18
C ASP A 55 1.94 -6.01 -1.20
N ILE A 56 3.23 -5.82 -0.88
CA ILE A 56 4.34 -6.35 -1.69
C ILE A 56 4.17 -7.84 -2.01
N PHE A 57 3.53 -8.61 -1.12
CA PHE A 57 3.29 -10.03 -1.34
C PHE A 57 2.25 -10.33 -2.41
N TYR A 58 1.24 -9.48 -2.59
CA TYR A 58 0.22 -9.69 -3.63
C TYR A 58 0.77 -9.53 -5.05
N HIS A 59 1.87 -8.83 -5.20
CA HIS A 59 2.59 -8.72 -6.46
C HIS A 59 3.44 -9.95 -6.80
N ASN A 60 3.68 -10.86 -5.84
CA ASN A 60 4.58 -12.01 -6.00
C ASN A 60 3.97 -13.14 -6.84
N GLN A 61 3.77 -12.88 -8.12
CA GLN A 61 3.18 -13.79 -9.09
C GLN A 61 4.19 -14.36 -10.09
N ARG A 62 5.29 -13.66 -10.36
CA ARG A 62 6.29 -14.00 -11.37
C ARG A 62 7.38 -14.93 -10.86
N THR A 63 7.90 -14.67 -9.66
CA THR A 63 9.03 -15.38 -9.09
C THR A 63 8.60 -16.45 -8.09
N LYS A 64 9.42 -17.51 -7.95
CA LYS A 64 9.16 -18.64 -7.06
C LYS A 64 10.36 -18.88 -6.14
N PRO A 65 10.16 -19.34 -4.90
CA PRO A 65 8.88 -19.65 -4.27
C PRO A 65 8.07 -18.38 -3.97
N SER A 66 6.73 -18.47 -4.08
CA SER A 66 5.84 -17.33 -3.82
C SER A 66 5.57 -17.14 -2.34
N GLY A 67 5.47 -15.86 -1.92
CA GLY A 67 5.12 -15.44 -0.57
C GLY A 67 3.68 -14.89 -0.43
N ILE A 68 2.83 -15.00 -1.46
CA ILE A 68 1.46 -14.41 -1.48
C ILE A 68 0.66 -14.70 -0.20
N HIS A 69 0.76 -15.90 0.36
CA HIS A 69 0.03 -16.28 1.56
C HIS A 69 0.42 -15.45 2.80
N TYR A 70 1.65 -14.92 2.87
CA TYR A 70 2.06 -14.02 3.95
C TYR A 70 1.35 -12.66 3.88
N GLY A 71 1.09 -12.16 2.67
CA GLY A 71 0.24 -10.99 2.48
C GLY A 71 -1.16 -11.21 3.08
N ALA A 72 -1.81 -12.33 2.72
CA ALA A 72 -3.13 -12.67 3.24
C ALA A 72 -3.15 -12.85 4.77
N LEU A 73 -2.10 -13.42 5.36
CA LEU A 73 -1.99 -13.57 6.81
C LEU A 73 -1.85 -12.21 7.50
N ALA A 74 -0.95 -11.35 7.02
CA ALA A 74 -0.69 -10.04 7.60
C ALA A 74 -1.89 -9.11 7.53
N HIS A 75 -2.73 -9.20 6.47
CA HIS A 75 -3.98 -8.44 6.39
C HIS A 75 -5.10 -8.97 7.28
N ARG A 76 -4.98 -10.19 7.79
CA ARG A 76 -6.02 -10.76 8.63
C ARG A 76 -5.81 -10.53 10.12
N ARG A 77 -4.57 -10.54 10.59
CA ARG A 77 -4.27 -10.46 12.04
C ARG A 77 -2.80 -10.26 12.33
N ASN A 78 -2.52 -9.93 13.59
CA ASN A 78 -1.17 -9.93 14.17
C ASN A 78 -0.17 -8.97 13.49
N TYR A 79 -0.68 -7.92 12.84
CA TYR A 79 0.18 -6.92 12.20
C TYR A 79 1.08 -6.23 13.23
N GLY A 80 0.52 -5.82 14.37
CA GLY A 80 1.26 -5.19 15.46
C GLY A 80 2.36 -6.08 16.03
N LEU A 81 2.12 -7.39 16.15
CA LEU A 81 3.16 -8.35 16.57
C LEU A 81 4.31 -8.43 15.55
N ALA A 82 4.02 -8.34 14.26
CA ALA A 82 5.06 -8.31 13.24
C ALA A 82 5.91 -7.04 13.34
N VAL A 83 5.27 -5.86 13.51
CA VAL A 83 5.96 -4.59 13.69
C VAL A 83 6.81 -4.61 14.98
N GLU A 84 6.26 -5.09 16.10
CA GLU A 84 6.97 -5.22 17.37
C GLU A 84 8.23 -6.05 17.23
N ALA A 85 8.16 -7.23 16.61
CA ALA A 85 9.31 -8.10 16.43
C ALA A 85 10.37 -7.52 15.49
N MET A 86 9.97 -6.77 14.48
CA MET A 86 10.89 -6.03 13.60
C MET A 86 11.56 -4.88 14.34
N THR A 87 10.82 -4.14 15.17
CA THR A 87 11.36 -3.07 16.02
C THR A 87 12.39 -3.64 17.00
N ALA A 88 12.07 -4.74 17.67
CA ALA A 88 13.01 -5.43 18.57
C ALA A 88 14.29 -5.84 17.84
N ALA A 89 14.17 -6.32 16.61
CA ALA A 89 15.33 -6.71 15.81
C ALA A 89 16.23 -5.53 15.43
N LEU A 90 15.67 -4.35 15.19
CA LEU A 90 16.46 -3.13 14.93
C LEU A 90 17.16 -2.64 16.21
N ILE A 91 16.49 -2.68 17.35
CA ILE A 91 17.08 -2.34 18.65
C ILE A 91 18.25 -3.28 18.95
N GLU A 92 18.08 -4.59 18.79
CA GLU A 92 19.12 -5.60 18.98
C GLU A 92 20.34 -5.35 18.06
N ALA A 93 20.07 -4.98 16.81
CA ALA A 93 21.10 -4.64 15.82
C ALA A 93 21.74 -3.26 16.06
N LYS A 94 21.26 -2.48 17.02
CA LYS A 94 21.65 -1.07 17.27
C LYS A 94 21.55 -0.21 15.99
N ALA A 95 20.53 -0.48 15.19
CA ALA A 95 20.26 0.29 13.99
C ALA A 95 19.80 1.70 14.40
N GLY A 96 20.50 2.73 13.91
CA GLY A 96 20.11 4.11 14.12
C GLY A 96 18.87 4.49 13.31
N PHE A 97 18.30 5.63 13.65
CA PHE A 97 17.13 6.22 12.99
C PHE A 97 17.35 6.51 11.50
N ASP A 98 18.58 6.83 11.15
CA ASP A 98 19.08 7.12 9.80
C ASP A 98 19.33 5.86 8.96
N SER A 99 19.15 4.68 9.56
CA SER A 99 19.28 3.42 8.83
C SER A 99 18.09 3.24 7.86
N ARG A 100 18.37 2.65 6.71
CA ARG A 100 17.34 2.35 5.69
C ARG A 100 16.29 1.36 6.21
N GLU A 101 16.71 0.44 7.06
CA GLU A 101 15.85 -0.54 7.71
C GLU A 101 14.86 0.13 8.67
N ALA A 102 15.31 1.11 9.45
CA ALA A 102 14.45 1.89 10.32
C ALA A 102 13.47 2.73 9.49
N ALA A 103 13.96 3.43 8.47
CA ALA A 103 13.11 4.20 7.56
C ALA A 103 12.02 3.31 6.92
N TRP A 104 12.40 2.14 6.42
CA TRP A 104 11.45 1.20 5.84
C TRP A 104 10.42 0.71 6.87
N LEU A 105 10.84 0.38 8.10
CA LEU A 105 9.93 -0.09 9.16
C LEU A 105 8.96 0.99 9.60
N LEU A 106 9.41 2.24 9.70
CA LEU A 106 8.54 3.38 10.00
C LEU A 106 7.44 3.53 8.95
N GLY A 107 7.80 3.46 7.67
CA GLY A 107 6.81 3.42 6.60
C GLY A 107 5.90 2.21 6.69
N PHE A 108 6.44 1.02 6.95
CA PHE A 108 5.65 -0.19 7.10
C PHE A 108 4.62 -0.07 8.23
N ALA A 109 4.96 0.55 9.35
CA ALA A 109 4.05 0.73 10.48
C ALA A 109 2.81 1.58 10.13
N THR A 110 2.91 2.51 9.17
CA THR A 110 1.77 3.37 8.78
C THR A 110 0.70 2.62 7.99
N HIS A 111 1.06 1.57 7.26
CA HIS A 111 0.18 0.86 6.33
C HIS A 111 -1.14 0.40 6.96
N ALA A 112 -1.06 -0.24 8.13
CA ALA A 112 -2.24 -0.81 8.77
C ALA A 112 -3.30 0.22 9.18
N ALA A 113 -2.88 1.43 9.54
CA ALA A 113 -3.79 2.52 9.88
C ALA A 113 -4.58 2.96 8.65
N VAL A 114 -3.91 3.09 7.50
CA VAL A 114 -4.52 3.46 6.23
C VAL A 114 -5.52 2.40 5.78
N ASP A 115 -5.12 1.14 5.78
CA ASP A 115 -5.98 0.05 5.36
C ASP A 115 -7.25 -0.06 6.21
N ARG A 116 -7.11 -0.04 7.55
CA ARG A 116 -8.27 -0.17 8.45
C ARG A 116 -9.28 0.96 8.28
N ALA A 117 -8.82 2.17 8.02
CA ALA A 117 -9.70 3.31 7.82
C ALA A 117 -10.42 3.26 6.47
N ILE A 118 -9.72 2.85 5.41
CA ILE A 118 -10.17 3.06 4.03
C ILE A 118 -10.78 1.80 3.41
N HIS A 119 -10.31 0.59 3.71
CA HIS A 119 -10.82 -0.62 3.06
C HIS A 119 -12.32 -0.87 3.25
N PRO A 120 -12.95 -0.59 4.41
CA PRO A 120 -14.41 -0.71 4.51
C PRO A 120 -15.15 0.15 3.50
N PHE A 121 -14.70 1.40 3.29
CA PHE A 121 -15.21 2.29 2.25
C PHE A 121 -15.05 1.69 0.86
N ILE A 122 -13.84 1.23 0.53
CA ILE A 122 -13.54 0.63 -0.78
C ILE A 122 -14.43 -0.59 -1.03
N VAL A 123 -14.55 -1.50 -0.05
CA VAL A 123 -15.37 -2.71 -0.20
C VAL A 123 -16.84 -2.37 -0.37
N HIS A 124 -17.35 -1.35 0.34
CA HIS A 124 -18.73 -0.91 0.18
C HIS A 124 -19.01 -0.40 -1.24
N PHE A 125 -18.17 0.49 -1.75
CA PHE A 125 -18.39 1.15 -3.04
C PHE A 125 -17.86 0.38 -4.25
N ALA A 126 -16.94 -0.57 -4.08
CA ALA A 126 -16.48 -1.44 -5.17
C ALA A 126 -17.30 -2.73 -5.28
N GLY A 127 -17.95 -3.16 -4.21
CA GLY A 127 -18.47 -4.51 -4.08
C GLY A 127 -17.37 -5.56 -3.96
N TRP A 128 -17.75 -6.81 -3.82
CA TRP A 128 -16.80 -7.93 -3.77
C TRP A 128 -17.30 -9.12 -4.57
N GLN A 129 -16.37 -9.93 -5.04
CA GLN A 129 -16.70 -11.19 -5.70
C GLN A 129 -16.86 -12.30 -4.65
N SER A 130 -17.96 -13.04 -4.71
CA SER A 130 -18.21 -14.24 -3.91
C SER A 130 -18.47 -15.45 -4.81
N PRO A 131 -17.78 -16.58 -4.60
CA PRO A 131 -18.07 -17.81 -5.33
C PRO A 131 -19.50 -18.31 -5.10
N LEU A 132 -20.16 -17.90 -4.01
CA LEU A 132 -21.52 -18.29 -3.66
C LEU A 132 -22.59 -17.42 -4.34
N ILE A 133 -22.20 -16.32 -4.98
CA ILE A 133 -23.08 -15.33 -5.61
C ILE A 133 -22.59 -15.11 -7.04
N PRO A 134 -23.08 -15.86 -8.05
CA PRO A 134 -22.60 -15.77 -9.44
C PRO A 134 -22.66 -14.35 -10.01
N GLU A 135 -23.67 -13.57 -9.67
CA GLU A 135 -23.86 -12.19 -10.12
C GLU A 135 -22.76 -11.25 -9.62
N SER A 136 -22.10 -11.61 -8.52
CA SER A 136 -20.97 -10.84 -7.97
C SER A 136 -19.73 -10.88 -8.85
N ALA A 137 -19.67 -11.78 -9.85
CA ALA A 137 -18.56 -11.86 -10.80
C ALA A 137 -18.32 -10.55 -11.54
N ARG A 138 -19.34 -9.69 -11.70
CA ARG A 138 -19.24 -8.36 -12.27
C ARG A 138 -18.37 -7.40 -11.47
N TYR A 139 -18.20 -7.63 -10.16
CA TYR A 139 -17.34 -6.82 -9.28
C TYR A 139 -15.87 -7.24 -9.31
N ARG A 140 -15.56 -8.22 -10.13
CA ARG A 140 -14.17 -8.62 -10.34
C ARG A 140 -13.36 -7.41 -10.80
N SER A 141 -12.25 -7.14 -10.14
CA SER A 141 -11.36 -6.01 -10.45
C SER A 141 -11.91 -4.61 -10.12
N CYS A 142 -13.15 -4.47 -9.63
CA CYS A 142 -13.68 -3.16 -9.21
C CYS A 142 -12.93 -2.59 -8.00
N HIS A 143 -12.55 -3.42 -7.04
CA HIS A 143 -11.78 -3.01 -5.87
C HIS A 143 -10.44 -2.33 -6.25
N PRO A 144 -9.50 -2.98 -6.96
CA PRO A 144 -8.26 -2.33 -7.35
C PRO A 144 -8.45 -1.14 -8.30
N PHE A 145 -9.53 -1.11 -9.07
CA PHE A 145 -9.83 0.03 -9.93
C PHE A 145 -10.30 1.24 -9.12
N LEU A 146 -11.17 1.04 -8.13
CA LEU A 146 -11.58 2.13 -7.22
C LEU A 146 -10.37 2.71 -6.49
N GLU A 147 -9.46 1.88 -6.01
CA GLU A 147 -8.21 2.33 -5.40
C GLU A 147 -7.40 3.26 -6.32
N ARG A 148 -7.35 2.96 -7.63
CA ARG A 148 -6.68 3.84 -8.60
C ARG A 148 -7.40 5.19 -8.74
N LEU A 149 -8.73 5.20 -8.71
CA LEU A 149 -9.51 6.44 -8.74
C LEU A 149 -9.29 7.25 -7.46
N LEU A 150 -9.23 6.60 -6.31
CA LEU A 150 -8.97 7.25 -5.03
C LEU A 150 -7.53 7.79 -4.93
N ASP A 151 -6.55 7.11 -5.51
CA ASP A 151 -5.18 7.64 -5.66
C ASP A 151 -5.17 8.95 -6.47
N ILE A 152 -5.93 9.00 -7.59
CA ILE A 152 -6.07 10.23 -8.39
C ILE A 152 -6.71 11.35 -7.56
N HIS A 153 -7.76 11.01 -6.82
CA HIS A 153 -8.48 11.96 -5.96
C HIS A 153 -7.55 12.56 -4.90
N ILE A 154 -6.86 11.72 -4.14
CA ILE A 154 -5.97 12.15 -3.04
C ILE A 154 -4.78 12.95 -3.56
N LEU A 155 -4.14 12.51 -4.64
CA LEU A 155 -3.04 13.25 -5.24
C LEU A 155 -3.49 14.65 -5.72
N GLY A 156 -4.65 14.73 -6.36
CA GLY A 156 -5.24 15.99 -6.80
C GLY A 156 -5.60 16.91 -5.64
N THR A 157 -6.22 16.36 -4.61
CA THR A 157 -6.72 17.16 -3.46
C THR A 157 -5.58 17.64 -2.56
N LEU A 158 -4.64 16.75 -2.20
CA LEU A 158 -3.59 17.08 -1.23
C LEU A 158 -2.33 17.67 -1.86
N ARG A 159 -2.05 17.40 -3.13
CA ARG A 159 -0.84 17.87 -3.81
C ARG A 159 -1.13 18.84 -4.96
N GLY A 160 -2.39 18.95 -5.41
CA GLY A 160 -2.74 19.76 -6.58
C GLY A 160 -2.14 19.21 -7.89
N LEU A 161 -1.80 17.94 -7.94
CA LEU A 161 -1.07 17.32 -9.05
C LEU A 161 -1.96 16.35 -9.84
N PRO A 162 -1.86 16.31 -11.17
CA PRO A 162 -2.49 15.27 -11.98
C PRO A 162 -1.72 13.96 -11.82
N ILE A 163 -2.42 12.84 -11.93
CA ILE A 163 -1.82 11.51 -11.74
C ILE A 163 -0.65 11.23 -12.68
N GLY A 164 -0.70 11.74 -13.89
CA GLY A 164 0.38 11.58 -14.89
C GLY A 164 1.70 12.25 -14.49
N SER A 165 1.70 13.18 -13.54
CA SER A 165 2.92 13.77 -12.98
C SER A 165 3.56 12.92 -11.88
N CYS A 166 2.82 11.92 -11.34
CA CYS A 166 3.33 11.04 -10.30
C CYS A 166 4.30 10.00 -10.89
N ASN A 167 5.58 10.21 -10.65
CA ASN A 167 6.65 9.29 -11.08
C ASN A 167 7.14 8.43 -9.92
N LEU A 168 6.57 7.25 -9.75
CA LEU A 168 6.95 6.31 -8.68
C LEU A 168 8.41 5.82 -8.80
N GLU A 169 9.00 5.82 -9.99
CA GLU A 169 10.44 5.50 -10.16
C GLU A 169 11.35 6.54 -9.50
N GLY A 170 10.93 7.80 -9.49
CA GLY A 170 11.64 8.87 -8.80
C GLY A 170 11.41 8.91 -7.28
N LEU A 171 10.36 8.26 -6.78
CA LEU A 171 9.98 8.29 -5.36
C LEU A 171 10.36 7.03 -4.59
N LEU A 172 10.50 5.88 -5.27
CA LEU A 172 10.69 4.57 -4.67
C LEU A 172 12.00 3.93 -5.13
N PRO A 173 12.59 3.04 -4.33
CA PRO A 173 13.86 2.37 -4.65
C PRO A 173 13.66 1.23 -5.66
N LEU A 174 13.12 1.54 -6.85
CA LEU A 174 12.77 0.55 -7.87
C LEU A 174 13.96 0.09 -8.71
N GLY A 175 15.14 0.71 -8.55
CA GLY A 175 16.40 0.34 -9.21
C GLY A 175 16.84 -1.09 -8.91
N GLY A 176 17.90 -1.54 -9.59
CA GLY A 176 18.47 -2.88 -9.40
C GLY A 176 18.95 -3.12 -7.96
N ARG A 177 19.47 -4.34 -7.71
CA ARG A 177 19.96 -4.73 -6.38
C ARG A 177 21.00 -3.75 -5.85
N GLU A 178 20.58 -2.93 -4.90
CA GLU A 178 21.49 -2.05 -4.19
C GLU A 178 22.40 -2.90 -3.30
N ARG A 179 23.71 -2.65 -3.34
CA ARG A 179 24.67 -3.27 -2.40
C ARG A 179 24.63 -2.52 -1.06
N CYS A 180 24.63 -3.26 0.04
CA CYS A 180 24.88 -2.68 1.34
C CYS A 180 26.34 -2.26 1.43
N GLU A 181 26.62 -0.99 1.64
CA GLU A 181 27.95 -0.52 2.01
C GLU A 181 28.25 -1.00 3.44
N GLY A 182 29.30 -1.76 3.62
CA GLY A 182 29.79 -2.17 4.95
C GLY A 182 29.31 -3.51 5.50
N SER A 183 28.56 -4.32 4.77
CA SER A 183 28.22 -5.69 5.18
C SER A 183 28.70 -6.72 4.16
N ASP A 184 28.81 -7.97 4.57
CA ASP A 184 29.35 -9.15 3.83
C ASP A 184 28.85 -9.39 2.38
N GLY A 185 28.69 -8.32 1.59
CA GLY A 185 28.32 -8.37 0.16
C GLY A 185 26.83 -8.67 -0.13
N GLY A 186 25.95 -8.61 0.88
CA GLY A 186 24.50 -8.79 0.73
C GLY A 186 23.82 -7.57 0.13
N SER A 187 22.71 -7.78 -0.62
CA SER A 187 21.85 -6.69 -1.08
C SER A 187 20.96 -6.19 0.05
N PHE A 188 20.56 -4.90 -0.01
CA PHE A 188 19.61 -4.35 0.95
C PHE A 188 18.27 -5.09 0.96
N ASP A 189 17.80 -5.58 -0.19
CA ASP A 189 16.60 -6.45 -0.29
C ASP A 189 16.76 -7.73 0.55
N ALA A 190 17.97 -8.24 0.72
CA ALA A 190 18.23 -9.37 1.60
C ALA A 190 18.19 -8.99 3.10
N ALA A 191 18.63 -7.78 3.46
CA ALA A 191 18.50 -7.26 4.82
C ALA A 191 17.03 -7.09 5.21
N LEU A 192 16.22 -6.48 4.34
CA LEU A 192 14.77 -6.38 4.52
C LEU A 192 14.11 -7.77 4.58
N GLY A 193 14.57 -8.71 3.74
CA GLY A 193 14.10 -10.10 3.76
C GLY A 193 14.26 -10.74 5.15
N ARG A 194 15.41 -10.54 5.78
CA ARG A 194 15.69 -11.04 7.15
C ARG A 194 14.83 -10.31 8.19
N LEU A 195 14.72 -8.99 8.11
CA LEU A 195 13.94 -8.19 9.04
C LEU A 195 12.44 -8.60 9.01
N LEU A 196 11.86 -8.64 7.83
CA LEU A 196 10.45 -9.02 7.67
C LEU A 196 10.21 -10.51 8.02
N ALA A 197 11.19 -11.40 7.78
CA ALA A 197 11.10 -12.79 8.22
C ALA A 197 11.05 -12.92 9.75
N LYS A 198 11.79 -12.09 10.52
CA LYS A 198 11.68 -12.05 11.99
C LYS A 198 10.25 -11.63 12.40
N GLY A 199 9.70 -10.60 11.79
CA GLY A 199 8.32 -10.15 12.04
C GLY A 199 7.28 -11.24 11.74
N LEU A 200 7.36 -11.86 10.58
CA LEU A 200 6.42 -12.91 10.17
C LEU A 200 6.52 -14.17 11.04
N ARG A 201 7.72 -14.58 11.44
CA ARG A 201 7.90 -15.72 12.35
C ARG A 201 7.30 -15.47 13.73
N ALA A 202 7.45 -14.26 14.26
CA ALA A 202 6.83 -13.88 15.53
C ALA A 202 5.31 -13.82 15.44
N ALA A 203 4.78 -13.18 14.40
CA ALA A 203 3.36 -13.00 14.21
C ALA A 203 2.62 -14.29 13.80
N PHE A 204 3.28 -15.17 13.05
CA PHE A 204 2.68 -16.38 12.43
C PHE A 204 3.54 -17.63 12.63
N PRO A 205 3.84 -18.05 13.87
CA PRO A 205 4.77 -19.14 14.14
C PRO A 205 4.36 -20.46 13.48
N ALA A 206 3.07 -20.75 13.36
CA ALA A 206 2.58 -21.95 12.70
C ALA A 206 2.82 -21.96 11.18
N ALA A 207 2.79 -20.81 10.53
CA ALA A 207 2.97 -20.71 9.07
C ALA A 207 4.42 -20.40 8.68
N ALA A 208 5.10 -19.56 9.47
CA ALA A 208 6.43 -19.02 9.14
C ALA A 208 7.58 -19.67 9.93
N GLY A 209 7.29 -20.31 11.08
CA GLY A 209 8.32 -20.86 11.97
C GLY A 209 9.17 -21.94 11.30
N ALA A 210 8.54 -22.86 10.56
CA ALA A 210 9.20 -23.97 9.86
C ALA A 210 9.51 -23.66 8.38
N ASP A 211 9.16 -22.47 7.88
CA ASP A 211 9.46 -22.12 6.48
C ASP A 211 10.92 -21.67 6.33
N PHE A 212 11.77 -22.60 5.93
CA PHE A 212 13.19 -22.32 5.67
C PHE A 212 13.43 -21.47 4.41
N LEU A 213 12.42 -21.30 3.54
CA LEU A 213 12.50 -20.47 2.34
C LEU A 213 11.89 -19.07 2.54
N ILE A 214 11.47 -18.71 3.74
CA ILE A 214 10.73 -17.45 4.00
C ILE A 214 11.48 -16.22 3.49
N GLU A 215 12.77 -16.09 3.75
CA GLU A 215 13.56 -14.95 3.29
C GLU A 215 13.62 -14.88 1.76
N ARG A 216 13.71 -16.02 1.09
CA ARG A 216 13.66 -16.08 -0.37
C ARG A 216 12.30 -15.69 -0.92
N ARG A 217 11.20 -16.12 -0.26
CA ARG A 217 9.85 -15.69 -0.62
C ARG A 217 9.67 -14.19 -0.50
N ILE A 218 10.20 -13.59 0.57
CA ILE A 218 10.14 -12.14 0.79
C ILE A 218 10.95 -11.40 -0.27
N GLN A 219 12.19 -11.83 -0.55
CA GLN A 219 13.01 -11.22 -1.62
C GLN A 219 12.33 -11.30 -2.99
N ASN A 220 11.69 -12.43 -3.29
CA ASN A 220 10.90 -12.57 -4.49
C ASN A 220 9.71 -11.61 -4.53
N ALA A 221 9.02 -11.44 -3.39
CA ALA A 221 7.91 -10.50 -3.28
C ALA A 221 8.38 -9.04 -3.48
N ILE A 222 9.50 -8.65 -2.87
CA ILE A 222 10.11 -7.32 -3.07
C ILE A 222 10.47 -7.11 -4.55
N ALA A 223 11.11 -8.08 -5.19
CA ALA A 223 11.51 -7.98 -6.60
C ALA A 223 10.30 -7.88 -7.54
N ASP A 224 9.26 -8.67 -7.29
CA ASP A 224 8.03 -8.63 -8.08
C ASP A 224 7.24 -7.35 -7.82
N ALA A 225 7.20 -6.83 -6.58
CA ALA A 225 6.57 -5.55 -6.26
C ALA A 225 7.26 -4.38 -6.98
N LYS A 226 8.60 -4.30 -6.90
CA LYS A 226 9.37 -3.30 -7.64
C LYS A 226 9.10 -3.35 -9.15
N TYR A 227 9.06 -4.54 -9.72
CA TYR A 227 8.72 -4.72 -11.12
C TYR A 227 7.31 -4.24 -11.43
N PHE A 228 6.33 -4.65 -10.64
CA PHE A 228 4.92 -4.31 -10.82
C PHE A 228 4.70 -2.80 -10.72
N ILE A 229 5.23 -2.14 -9.69
CA ILE A 229 5.12 -0.69 -9.51
C ILE A 229 5.73 0.06 -10.69
N ARG A 230 6.87 -0.42 -11.22
CA ARG A 230 7.49 0.18 -12.41
C ARG A 230 6.60 0.10 -13.64
N VAL A 231 6.01 -1.06 -13.92
CA VAL A 231 5.19 -1.23 -15.12
C VAL A 231 3.81 -0.59 -15.02
N THR A 232 3.31 -0.35 -13.79
CA THR A 232 2.06 0.37 -13.53
C THR A 232 2.27 1.82 -13.12
N ASN A 233 3.50 2.35 -13.26
CA ASN A 233 3.84 3.72 -12.90
C ASN A 233 2.88 4.72 -13.56
N PRO A 234 2.21 5.60 -12.78
CA PRO A 234 1.24 6.54 -13.31
C PRO A 234 1.79 7.42 -14.44
N SER A 235 3.02 7.91 -14.30
CA SER A 235 3.66 8.76 -15.33
C SER A 235 3.85 8.07 -16.67
N LEU A 236 3.91 6.74 -16.71
CA LEU A 236 4.02 5.95 -17.92
C LEU A 236 2.64 5.54 -18.47
N THR A 237 1.72 5.20 -17.58
CA THR A 237 0.46 4.56 -17.94
C THR A 237 -0.66 5.54 -18.22
N SER A 238 -0.70 6.69 -17.52
CA SER A 238 -1.75 7.69 -17.73
C SER A 238 -1.54 8.52 -19.01
N ALA A 239 -0.29 8.76 -19.38
CA ALA A 239 0.05 9.63 -20.53
C ALA A 239 -0.14 8.97 -21.90
N GLY A 240 -0.55 7.70 -21.99
CA GLY A 240 -0.67 6.98 -23.26
C GLY A 240 0.65 6.84 -24.02
N SER A 241 1.78 7.07 -23.35
CA SER A 241 3.11 7.15 -23.98
C SER A 241 3.70 5.81 -24.38
N GLN A 242 3.15 4.71 -23.88
CA GLN A 242 3.56 3.35 -24.27
C GLN A 242 2.34 2.50 -24.61
N SER A 243 2.46 1.68 -25.66
CA SER A 243 1.48 0.61 -25.90
C SER A 243 1.55 -0.38 -24.76
N LEU A 244 0.46 -0.49 -24.02
CA LEU A 244 0.30 -1.46 -22.94
C LEU A 244 -0.30 -2.77 -23.46
N LEU A 245 -0.77 -2.81 -24.71
CA LEU A 245 -1.41 -3.97 -25.33
C LEU A 245 -0.58 -5.25 -25.26
N PRO A 246 0.76 -5.24 -25.47
CA PRO A 246 1.56 -6.47 -25.35
C PRO A 246 1.57 -7.07 -23.94
N TRP A 247 1.25 -6.28 -22.92
CA TRP A 247 1.20 -6.74 -21.54
C TRP A 247 -0.16 -7.34 -21.16
N PHE A 248 -1.20 -7.09 -21.99
CA PHE A 248 -2.57 -7.51 -21.73
C PHE A 248 -2.94 -8.82 -22.42
N ASP A 249 -2.21 -9.25 -23.43
CA ASP A 249 -2.51 -10.47 -24.16
C ASP A 249 -2.40 -11.75 -23.31
N ASP A 250 -1.53 -11.75 -22.31
CA ASP A 250 -1.34 -12.89 -21.39
C ASP A 250 -2.22 -12.84 -20.11
N LEU A 251 -2.80 -11.69 -19.81
CA LEU A 251 -3.64 -11.50 -18.64
C LEU A 251 -5.05 -11.20 -19.15
N SER A 252 -6.05 -12.02 -18.81
CA SER A 252 -7.47 -11.74 -19.14
C SER A 252 -7.72 -10.22 -19.00
N GLY A 253 -7.94 -9.51 -20.09
CA GLY A 253 -7.80 -8.05 -20.28
C GLY A 253 -8.33 -7.14 -19.17
N TRP A 254 -9.43 -7.55 -18.49
CA TRP A 254 -10.05 -6.85 -17.39
C TRP A 254 -9.19 -6.71 -16.11
N ARG A 255 -8.40 -7.73 -15.77
CA ARG A 255 -7.54 -7.69 -14.59
C ARG A 255 -6.46 -6.64 -14.70
N SER A 256 -5.92 -6.51 -15.90
CA SER A 256 -4.80 -5.61 -16.17
C SER A 256 -5.27 -4.16 -16.21
N MET A 257 -6.45 -3.89 -16.77
CA MET A 257 -7.01 -2.53 -16.82
C MET A 257 -7.28 -1.94 -15.45
N ALA A 258 -7.74 -2.76 -14.50
CA ALA A 258 -7.98 -2.32 -13.13
C ALA A 258 -6.70 -1.88 -12.38
N LEU A 259 -5.52 -2.21 -12.91
CA LEU A 259 -4.23 -1.90 -12.30
C LEU A 259 -3.54 -0.67 -12.92
N ILE A 260 -4.14 -0.11 -13.98
CA ILE A 260 -3.63 1.05 -14.70
C ILE A 260 -4.40 2.29 -14.26
N TYR A 261 -3.69 3.37 -14.05
CA TYR A 261 -4.30 4.63 -13.68
C TYR A 261 -5.05 5.25 -14.87
N PRO A 262 -6.35 5.58 -14.74
CA PRO A 262 -6.99 6.51 -15.65
C PRO A 262 -6.30 7.86 -15.64
N GLU A 263 -6.39 8.60 -16.72
CA GLU A 263 -5.81 9.94 -16.81
C GLU A 263 -6.47 10.94 -15.83
N LYS A 264 -7.77 10.75 -15.58
CA LYS A 264 -8.58 11.61 -14.72
C LYS A 264 -9.74 10.82 -14.10
N LEU A 265 -10.37 11.41 -13.11
CA LEU A 265 -11.59 10.88 -12.52
C LEU A 265 -12.75 10.85 -13.54
N PRO A 266 -13.65 9.86 -13.47
CA PRO A 266 -14.85 9.80 -14.29
C PRO A 266 -15.76 10.98 -13.96
N THR A 267 -16.29 11.64 -15.01
CA THR A 267 -17.18 12.78 -14.83
C THR A 267 -18.56 12.32 -14.32
N GLY A 268 -19.09 13.01 -13.32
CA GLY A 268 -20.42 12.75 -12.78
C GLY A 268 -20.53 11.54 -11.86
N LEU A 269 -19.40 10.93 -11.49
CA LEU A 269 -19.35 9.85 -10.51
C LEU A 269 -18.61 10.32 -9.25
N ASP A 270 -19.32 10.38 -8.13
CA ASP A 270 -18.77 10.70 -6.82
C ASP A 270 -18.04 9.46 -6.23
N VAL A 271 -16.79 9.26 -6.65
CA VAL A 271 -15.96 8.11 -6.22
C VAL A 271 -15.49 8.24 -4.77
N ALA A 272 -15.45 9.47 -4.24
CA ALA A 272 -14.92 9.78 -2.92
C ALA A 272 -16.02 10.05 -1.88
N ASN A 273 -17.30 9.94 -2.26
CA ASN A 273 -18.45 10.29 -1.42
C ASN A 273 -18.41 11.73 -0.88
N GLU A 274 -18.01 12.68 -1.73
CA GLU A 274 -17.98 14.11 -1.35
C GLU A 274 -19.39 14.68 -1.07
N GLU A 275 -20.43 14.05 -1.63
CA GLU A 275 -21.83 14.39 -1.37
C GLU A 275 -22.31 13.93 0.02
N GLY A 276 -21.51 13.20 0.77
CA GLY A 276 -21.85 12.73 2.13
C GLY A 276 -23.01 11.73 2.17
N LYS A 277 -23.17 10.91 1.15
CA LYS A 277 -24.19 9.85 1.13
C LYS A 277 -23.93 8.83 2.22
N THR A 278 -24.99 8.40 2.89
CA THR A 278 -24.89 7.34 3.91
C THR A 278 -24.46 6.02 3.28
N TRP A 279 -23.47 5.38 3.88
CA TRP A 279 -23.00 4.05 3.52
C TRP A 279 -22.83 3.18 4.77
N GLU A 280 -23.02 1.87 4.62
CA GLU A 280 -22.96 0.90 5.70
C GLU A 280 -21.60 0.19 5.70
N HIS A 281 -21.11 -0.12 6.91
CA HIS A 281 -19.89 -0.91 7.04
C HIS A 281 -20.11 -2.32 6.44
N PRO A 282 -19.18 -2.81 5.60
CA PRO A 282 -19.37 -4.09 4.90
C PRO A 282 -19.52 -5.31 5.80
N ALA A 283 -19.15 -5.27 7.07
CA ALA A 283 -19.36 -6.34 8.03
C ALA A 283 -20.86 -6.66 8.23
N GLY A 284 -21.75 -5.68 7.93
CA GLY A 284 -23.21 -5.85 8.11
C GLY A 284 -23.62 -5.93 9.57
N ASP A 285 -22.94 -5.20 10.43
CA ASP A 285 -23.14 -5.11 11.89
C ASP A 285 -23.94 -3.86 12.30
N GLY A 286 -24.49 -3.13 11.33
CA GLY A 286 -25.30 -1.94 11.56
C GLY A 286 -24.54 -0.63 11.65
N ARG A 287 -23.22 -0.64 11.63
CA ARG A 287 -22.42 0.60 11.55
C ARG A 287 -22.68 1.30 10.23
N SER A 288 -22.98 2.60 10.30
CA SER A 288 -23.20 3.43 9.11
C SER A 288 -22.46 4.75 9.24
N TYR A 289 -22.04 5.30 8.09
CA TYR A 289 -21.20 6.47 7.98
C TYR A 289 -21.72 7.41 6.89
N THR A 290 -21.36 8.68 6.99
CA THR A 290 -21.50 9.64 5.89
C THR A 290 -20.12 10.17 5.45
N ALA A 291 -19.07 9.69 6.09
CA ALA A 291 -17.72 10.15 5.84
C ALA A 291 -17.32 9.97 4.36
N SER A 292 -16.70 11.00 3.81
CA SER A 292 -16.02 10.93 2.52
C SER A 292 -14.68 10.19 2.65
N HIS A 293 -14.12 9.78 1.51
CA HIS A 293 -12.79 9.21 1.47
C HIS A 293 -11.73 10.16 2.06
N GLY A 294 -11.85 11.48 1.80
CA GLY A 294 -10.94 12.48 2.35
C GLY A 294 -10.96 12.51 3.88
N GLN A 295 -12.15 12.47 4.49
CA GLN A 295 -12.28 12.44 5.95
C GLN A 295 -11.69 11.17 6.57
N LEU A 296 -11.93 10.01 5.95
CA LEU A 296 -11.31 8.75 6.39
C LEU A 296 -9.79 8.77 6.21
N PHE A 297 -9.31 9.45 5.20
CA PHE A 297 -7.88 9.60 4.94
C PHE A 297 -7.20 10.47 6.00
N ASP A 298 -7.86 11.55 6.46
CA ASP A 298 -7.36 12.38 7.56
C ASP A 298 -7.28 11.58 8.88
N GLU A 299 -8.29 10.77 9.17
CA GLU A 299 -8.29 9.84 10.32
C GLU A 299 -7.14 8.81 10.22
N ALA A 300 -6.93 8.28 9.00
CA ALA A 300 -5.83 7.36 8.71
C ALA A 300 -4.46 8.01 8.95
N ILE A 301 -4.25 9.25 8.52
CA ILE A 301 -3.01 10.01 8.73
C ILE A 301 -2.73 10.18 10.23
N ALA A 302 -3.73 10.58 11.01
CA ALA A 302 -3.56 10.75 12.47
C ALA A 302 -3.19 9.43 13.15
N SER A 303 -3.87 8.33 12.79
CA SER A 303 -3.57 7.00 13.31
C SER A 303 -2.20 6.48 12.87
N ALA A 304 -1.80 6.76 11.63
CA ALA A 304 -0.50 6.42 11.09
C ALA A 304 0.63 7.21 11.78
N ALA A 305 0.42 8.49 12.10
CA ALA A 305 1.36 9.31 12.85
C ALA A 305 1.60 8.73 14.26
N ALA A 306 0.54 8.33 14.96
CA ALA A 306 0.66 7.68 16.28
C ALA A 306 1.47 6.37 16.21
N ALA A 307 1.21 5.53 15.19
CA ALA A 307 1.97 4.30 14.98
C ALA A 307 3.45 4.58 14.67
N LEU A 308 3.73 5.61 13.89
CA LEU A 308 5.08 6.04 13.54
C LEU A 308 5.84 6.53 14.77
N ILE A 309 5.23 7.40 15.59
CA ILE A 309 5.80 7.90 16.84
C ILE A 309 6.15 6.72 17.76
N LEU A 310 5.24 5.78 17.95
CA LEU A 310 5.46 4.63 18.82
C LEU A 310 6.67 3.78 18.41
N VAL A 311 6.84 3.54 17.10
CA VAL A 311 8.00 2.80 16.58
C VAL A 311 9.28 3.63 16.75
N ALA A 312 9.19 4.92 16.50
CA ALA A 312 10.28 5.86 16.61
C ALA A 312 10.81 5.93 18.06
N GLU A 313 9.92 6.12 19.03
CA GLU A 313 10.22 6.08 20.46
C GLU A 313 10.93 4.79 20.87
N ALA A 314 10.39 3.66 20.46
CA ALA A 314 10.95 2.37 20.81
C ALA A 314 12.39 2.21 20.32
N ILE A 315 12.69 2.68 19.11
CA ILE A 315 14.05 2.65 18.53
C ILE A 315 14.96 3.64 19.28
N ALA A 316 14.50 4.87 19.53
CA ALA A 316 15.29 5.90 20.19
C ALA A 316 15.63 5.53 21.65
N GLU A 317 14.66 4.99 22.38
CA GLU A 317 14.85 4.54 23.76
C GLU A 317 15.51 3.15 23.87
N ALA A 318 15.74 2.48 22.74
CA ALA A 318 16.19 1.08 22.68
C ALA A 318 15.33 0.14 23.55
N ARG A 319 14.03 0.40 23.63
CA ARG A 319 13.08 -0.30 24.51
C ARG A 319 11.67 -0.35 23.93
N ILE A 320 11.07 -1.50 23.95
CA ILE A 320 9.67 -1.70 23.57
C ILE A 320 8.78 -1.60 24.82
N GLY A 321 7.81 -0.71 24.81
CA GLY A 321 6.86 -0.53 25.89
C GLY A 321 5.83 -1.67 25.95
N ALA A 322 5.23 -1.86 27.13
CA ALA A 322 4.12 -2.79 27.27
C ALA A 322 2.93 -2.35 26.40
N GLY A 323 2.30 -3.30 25.71
CA GLY A 323 1.15 -3.03 24.84
C GLY A 323 1.50 -2.49 23.46
N PHE A 324 2.77 -2.42 23.06
CA PHE A 324 3.22 -1.92 21.76
C PHE A 324 2.46 -2.55 20.59
N ALA A 325 2.44 -3.89 20.48
CA ALA A 325 1.74 -4.58 19.41
C ALA A 325 0.23 -4.27 19.38
N SER A 326 -0.38 -4.10 20.56
CA SER A 326 -1.80 -3.75 20.67
C SER A 326 -2.08 -2.30 20.23
N ALA A 327 -1.16 -1.38 20.49
CA ALA A 327 -1.27 0.01 20.07
C ALA A 327 -1.15 0.16 18.54
N ILE A 328 -0.25 -0.59 17.88
CA ILE A 328 -0.21 -0.72 16.41
C ILE A 328 -1.48 -1.41 15.89
N GLY A 329 -2.02 -2.34 16.67
CA GLY A 329 -3.22 -3.11 16.38
C GLY A 329 -2.93 -4.45 15.71
N ASN A 330 -3.67 -5.47 16.17
CA ASN A 330 -3.56 -6.86 15.71
C ASN A 330 -4.80 -7.35 14.94
N GLY A 331 -5.82 -6.51 14.78
CA GLY A 331 -7.03 -6.80 14.01
C GLY A 331 -6.80 -6.83 12.50
N GLY A 332 -7.86 -7.21 11.76
CA GLY A 332 -7.85 -7.22 10.30
C GLY A 332 -7.65 -5.83 9.69
N LEU A 333 -7.05 -5.81 8.51
CA LEU A 333 -6.76 -4.57 7.79
C LEU A 333 -7.81 -4.23 6.72
N SER A 334 -8.85 -5.06 6.55
CA SER A 334 -9.89 -4.84 5.54
C SER A 334 -11.26 -4.78 6.24
N VAL A 335 -12.11 -5.75 6.00
CA VAL A 335 -13.43 -5.81 6.66
C VAL A 335 -13.31 -6.59 7.95
N ALA A 336 -13.57 -5.93 9.07
CA ALA A 336 -13.55 -6.54 10.40
C ALA A 336 -14.77 -6.08 11.19
N ASP A 337 -15.17 -6.90 12.18
CA ASP A 337 -16.20 -6.51 13.15
C ASP A 337 -15.68 -5.46 14.17
N GLU A 338 -16.50 -5.15 15.18
CA GLU A 338 -16.14 -4.16 16.20
C GLU A 338 -14.94 -4.58 17.07
N ASP A 339 -14.70 -5.87 17.20
CA ASP A 339 -13.56 -6.43 17.92
C ASP A 339 -12.28 -6.51 17.04
N GLY A 340 -12.35 -6.07 15.79
CA GLY A 340 -11.27 -6.14 14.82
C GLY A 340 -11.06 -7.54 14.24
N ILE A 341 -12.02 -8.45 14.40
CA ILE A 341 -11.95 -9.80 13.84
C ILE A 341 -12.37 -9.74 12.37
N PRO A 342 -11.54 -10.26 11.45
CA PRO A 342 -11.88 -10.28 10.03
C PRO A 342 -13.16 -11.07 9.75
N VAL A 343 -14.09 -10.44 9.06
CA VAL A 343 -15.35 -11.07 8.66
C VAL A 343 -15.56 -10.94 7.14
N PRO A 344 -16.29 -11.89 6.52
CA PRO A 344 -16.64 -11.74 5.12
C PRO A 344 -17.59 -10.54 4.94
N PRO A 345 -17.44 -9.76 3.85
CA PRO A 345 -18.38 -8.70 3.54
C PRO A 345 -19.81 -9.22 3.37
N ARG A 346 -20.80 -8.46 3.84
CA ARG A 346 -22.24 -8.79 3.79
C ARG A 346 -23.05 -7.70 3.10
N VAL A 347 -22.62 -6.45 3.18
CA VAL A 347 -23.31 -5.28 2.68
C VAL A 347 -22.41 -4.47 1.76
N SER A 348 -22.96 -4.05 0.62
CA SER A 348 -22.33 -3.09 -0.29
C SER A 348 -23.37 -2.38 -1.14
N LYS A 349 -22.98 -1.19 -1.62
CA LYS A 349 -23.73 -0.44 -2.64
C LYS A 349 -22.73 0.00 -3.71
N PRO A 350 -22.35 -0.91 -4.62
CA PRO A 350 -21.29 -0.66 -5.57
C PRO A 350 -21.60 0.47 -6.54
N LEU A 351 -20.58 1.27 -6.83
CA LEU A 351 -20.58 2.21 -7.94
C LEU A 351 -20.52 1.46 -9.28
N PRO A 352 -20.90 2.07 -10.40
CA PRO A 352 -20.86 1.46 -11.75
C PRO A 352 -19.43 1.39 -12.30
N LEU A 353 -18.50 0.82 -11.50
CA LEU A 353 -17.07 0.80 -11.81
C LEU A 353 -16.71 -0.08 -13.00
N LYS A 354 -17.53 -1.12 -13.24
CA LYS A 354 -17.32 -2.00 -14.40
C LYS A 354 -17.53 -1.23 -15.70
N GLU A 355 -18.60 -0.48 -15.78
CA GLU A 355 -18.95 0.35 -16.94
C GLU A 355 -17.88 1.42 -17.18
N VAL A 356 -17.41 2.05 -16.12
CA VAL A 356 -16.29 3.03 -16.20
C VAL A 356 -14.99 2.39 -16.71
N MET A 357 -14.65 1.19 -16.23
CA MET A 357 -13.49 0.44 -16.73
C MET A 357 -13.64 0.11 -18.23
N GLU A 358 -14.83 -0.30 -18.66
CA GLU A 358 -15.12 -0.63 -20.07
C GLU A 358 -14.97 0.59 -20.98
N GLU A 359 -15.47 1.74 -20.55
CA GLU A 359 -15.33 3.01 -21.26
C GLU A 359 -13.85 3.45 -21.36
N GLU A 360 -13.12 3.37 -20.26
CA GLU A 360 -11.68 3.71 -20.22
C GLU A 360 -10.86 2.79 -21.13
N PHE A 361 -11.16 1.51 -21.13
CA PHE A 361 -10.52 0.54 -22.00
C PHE A 361 -10.78 0.84 -23.48
N ALA A 362 -12.05 1.08 -23.83
CA ALA A 362 -12.42 1.43 -25.19
C ALA A 362 -11.76 2.74 -25.65
N ARG A 363 -11.64 3.72 -24.73
CA ARG A 363 -10.94 4.99 -25.01
C ARG A 363 -9.46 4.75 -25.36
N ARG A 364 -8.77 3.91 -24.58
CA ARG A 364 -7.35 3.59 -24.79
C ARG A 364 -7.11 2.85 -26.09
N ILE A 365 -7.92 1.85 -26.41
CA ILE A 365 -7.81 1.13 -27.69
C ILE A 365 -7.95 2.10 -28.86
N ARG A 366 -8.94 3.00 -28.83
CA ARG A 366 -9.12 4.01 -29.89
C ARG A 366 -7.91 4.94 -30.01
N ALA A 367 -7.33 5.37 -28.89
CA ALA A 367 -6.14 6.22 -28.90
C ALA A 367 -4.93 5.51 -29.51
N GLU A 368 -4.69 4.25 -29.19
CA GLU A 368 -3.59 3.45 -29.76
C GLU A 368 -3.78 3.16 -31.25
N GLN A 369 -5.02 2.88 -31.68
CA GLN A 369 -5.35 2.71 -33.07
C GLN A 369 -5.16 4.01 -33.88
N GLY A 370 -5.54 5.16 -33.33
CA GLY A 370 -5.31 6.47 -33.91
C GLY A 370 -3.82 6.81 -34.03
N LEU A 371 -3.01 6.48 -33.04
CA LEU A 371 -1.55 6.64 -33.11
C LEU A 371 -0.89 5.71 -34.13
N ALA A 372 -1.40 4.50 -34.31
CA ALA A 372 -0.92 3.57 -35.33
C ALA A 372 -1.23 4.06 -36.75
N ALA A 373 -2.43 4.62 -36.98
CA ALA A 373 -2.84 5.18 -38.26
C ALA A 373 -2.11 6.48 -38.62
N GLY A 374 -1.65 7.25 -37.66
CA GLY A 374 -0.88 8.49 -37.89
C GLY A 374 0.64 8.30 -38.10
N ARG A 375 1.13 7.05 -38.09
CA ARG A 375 2.54 6.70 -38.33
C ARG A 375 2.82 6.10 -39.71
N VAL A 376 1.85 6.17 -40.64
CA VAL A 376 2.00 5.75 -42.06
C VAL A 376 2.31 6.95 -42.93
#